data_8e1d6a6a5db0128c12c0f268a59923e3
#
_entry.id   8e1d6a6a5db0128c12c0f268a59923e3
#
_cell.length_a   1.000
_cell.length_b   1.000
_cell.length_c   1.000
_cell.angle_alpha   90.00
_cell.angle_beta   90.00
_cell.angle_gamma   90.00
#
_symmetry.space_group_name_H-M   'P 1'
#
loop_
_entity.id
_entity.type
_entity.pdbx_description
1 polymer ?
#
loop_
_entity_poly.entity_id
_entity_poly.type
_entity_poly.pdbx_seq_one_letter_code
_entity_poly.pdbx_strand_id
1 'polypeptide(L)'
;MVAVQKHILPNLMTDEPERVTRKKRIDPLLKSAGWTITPYTEGMDLTRFTKHALEEYPTENGPADYALCVNGKILAVVEAKRLTRGPQGVLTQAERYAEGLKDNPFNFEGKHVPFLYSTNGEVIFFHDVRHHLNLSREIAKFHTPNALLELLTRNNEVACYTLRQRLNNHPRLRPYQIDANAAIEEGIESRKRNMLIAMATGTGKTFTLVNEIYRLMKSGVGKRILFLVDRRALAAQAVKAFASFEPEPGLKFDKIYEVYSQRFFREDFEADEPFDPKVLPQSYLEDPKVGHAFVYVCTIQRMTTYLLGPNAGRAYGIEDEPIEEDAGRLNIPIHAFDIVIADECHRGYTAAEQSVWRNTLNHFDAI
;
A
#
# COMPACT_ATOMS: atom_id res chain seq x y z
N MET A 1 -4.31 54.02 5.84
CA MET A 1 -3.27 52.98 5.72
C MET A 1 -3.85 51.83 4.94
N VAL A 2 -3.47 51.72 3.65
CA VAL A 2 -4.00 50.76 2.69
C VAL A 2 -3.18 49.49 2.82
N ALA A 3 -3.84 48.37 3.16
CA ALA A 3 -3.22 47.06 3.21
C ALA A 3 -2.92 46.58 1.79
N VAL A 4 -1.64 46.40 1.48
CA VAL A 4 -1.17 45.81 0.21
C VAL A 4 -1.40 44.32 0.27
N GLN A 5 -2.42 43.87 -0.42
CA GLN A 5 -2.65 42.44 -0.74
C GLN A 5 -1.52 41.98 -1.68
N LYS A 6 -0.59 41.17 -1.17
CA LYS A 6 0.36 40.44 -2.01
C LYS A 6 -0.42 39.40 -2.83
N HIS A 7 -0.69 39.72 -4.09
CA HIS A 7 -1.03 38.70 -5.07
C HIS A 7 0.18 37.76 -5.25
N ILE A 8 0.03 36.54 -4.74
CA ILE A 8 0.90 35.44 -5.12
C ILE A 8 0.52 35.13 -6.58
N LEU A 9 1.39 35.51 -7.50
CA LEU A 9 1.30 35.11 -8.90
C LEU A 9 1.30 33.59 -8.95
N PRO A 10 0.34 32.95 -9.67
CA PRO A 10 0.44 31.53 -9.92
C PRO A 10 1.75 31.29 -10.71
N ASN A 11 2.59 30.38 -10.21
CA ASN A 11 3.74 29.88 -10.93
C ASN A 11 3.29 29.58 -12.35
N LEU A 12 3.88 30.27 -13.33
CA LEU A 12 3.77 29.94 -14.75
C LEU A 12 4.30 28.51 -14.89
N MET A 13 3.36 27.54 -14.91
CA MET A 13 3.68 26.16 -15.28
C MET A 13 4.18 26.24 -16.73
N THR A 14 5.50 26.16 -16.90
CA THR A 14 6.10 26.03 -18.22
C THR A 14 5.53 24.76 -18.85
N ASP A 15 4.96 24.88 -20.06
CA ASP A 15 4.47 23.74 -20.85
C ASP A 15 5.67 22.85 -21.21
N GLU A 16 6.01 21.94 -20.29
CA GLU A 16 7.15 21.05 -20.44
C GLU A 16 6.80 19.98 -21.48
N PRO A 17 7.56 19.84 -22.58
CA PRO A 17 7.32 18.78 -23.57
C PRO A 17 7.32 17.40 -22.92
N GLU A 18 6.44 16.51 -23.36
CA GLU A 18 6.27 15.16 -22.80
C GLU A 18 7.59 14.38 -22.72
N ARG A 19 8.44 14.45 -23.76
CA ARG A 19 9.77 13.82 -23.74
C ARG A 19 10.65 14.35 -22.60
N VAL A 20 10.54 15.63 -22.25
CA VAL A 20 11.31 16.23 -21.14
C VAL A 20 10.73 15.76 -19.81
N THR A 21 9.41 15.72 -19.67
CA THR A 21 8.72 15.17 -18.49
C THR A 21 9.14 13.73 -18.24
N ARG A 22 9.19 12.90 -19.28
CA ARG A 22 9.65 11.49 -19.18
C ARG A 22 11.06 11.44 -18.59
N LYS A 23 12.02 12.13 -19.20
CA LYS A 23 13.45 12.06 -18.80
C LYS A 23 13.74 12.68 -17.44
N LYS A 24 13.10 13.80 -17.11
CA LYS A 24 13.37 14.52 -15.86
C LYS A 24 12.59 14.00 -14.66
N ARG A 25 11.39 13.47 -14.86
CA ARG A 25 10.46 13.14 -13.78
C ARG A 25 10.14 11.64 -13.70
N ILE A 26 9.76 11.02 -14.83
CA ILE A 26 9.28 9.64 -14.84
C ILE A 26 10.43 8.64 -14.76
N ASP A 27 11.51 8.83 -15.53
CA ASP A 27 12.70 7.98 -15.48
C ASP A 27 13.29 7.83 -14.06
N PRO A 28 13.48 8.93 -13.29
CA PRO A 28 13.95 8.82 -11.91
C PRO A 28 12.99 8.03 -11.00
N LEU A 29 11.68 8.19 -11.18
CA LEU A 29 10.68 7.45 -10.41
C LEU A 29 10.71 5.94 -10.72
N LEU A 30 10.79 5.57 -11.99
CA LEU A 30 10.93 4.17 -12.40
C LEU A 30 12.24 3.56 -11.86
N LYS A 31 13.36 4.28 -11.99
CA LYS A 31 14.66 3.82 -11.44
C LYS A 31 14.61 3.65 -9.92
N SER A 32 13.98 4.57 -9.20
CA SER A 32 13.84 4.46 -7.74
C SER A 32 12.98 3.25 -7.32
N ALA A 33 12.08 2.80 -8.18
CA ALA A 33 11.30 1.59 -8.00
C ALA A 33 12.04 0.31 -8.47
N GLY A 34 13.30 0.42 -8.90
CA GLY A 34 14.14 -0.72 -9.29
C GLY A 34 14.02 -1.15 -10.75
N TRP A 35 13.44 -0.31 -11.62
CA TRP A 35 13.36 -0.57 -13.05
C TRP A 35 14.62 -0.08 -13.77
N THR A 36 15.11 -0.90 -14.71
CA THR A 36 16.19 -0.51 -15.63
C THR A 36 15.55 0.04 -16.89
N ILE A 37 15.81 1.30 -17.24
CA ILE A 37 15.27 1.92 -18.45
C ILE A 37 16.12 1.52 -19.64
N THR A 38 15.48 0.99 -20.68
CA THR A 38 16.15 0.50 -21.88
C THR A 38 15.36 0.91 -23.12
N PRO A 39 15.97 1.61 -24.08
CA PRO A 39 15.38 1.83 -25.38
C PRO A 39 15.07 0.48 -26.05
N TYR A 40 13.85 0.32 -26.54
CA TYR A 40 13.49 -0.88 -27.28
C TYR A 40 13.79 -0.73 -28.77
N THR A 41 14.27 -1.80 -29.38
CA THR A 41 14.44 -1.91 -30.83
C THR A 41 13.72 -3.18 -31.28
N GLU A 42 12.99 -3.09 -32.36
CA GLU A 42 12.26 -4.22 -32.93
C GLU A 42 13.17 -5.44 -33.16
N GLY A 43 12.68 -6.64 -32.78
CA GLY A 43 13.45 -7.86 -32.85
C GLY A 43 14.32 -8.19 -31.63
N MET A 44 14.31 -7.34 -30.59
CA MET A 44 14.97 -7.69 -29.32
C MET A 44 14.27 -8.86 -28.65
N ASP A 45 15.06 -9.83 -28.17
CA ASP A 45 14.57 -10.98 -27.42
C ASP A 45 14.15 -10.54 -25.99
N LEU A 46 12.84 -10.59 -25.73
CA LEU A 46 12.28 -10.20 -24.44
C LEU A 46 12.76 -11.07 -23.27
N THR A 47 13.20 -12.30 -23.51
CA THR A 47 13.66 -13.21 -22.44
C THR A 47 14.89 -12.69 -21.71
N ARG A 48 15.63 -11.76 -22.30
CA ARG A 48 16.79 -11.09 -21.70
C ARG A 48 16.42 -10.02 -20.66
N PHE A 49 15.16 -9.56 -20.66
CA PHE A 49 14.71 -8.47 -19.80
C PHE A 49 14.05 -9.00 -18.54
N THR A 50 14.73 -8.86 -17.41
CA THR A 50 14.25 -9.37 -16.11
C THR A 50 13.51 -8.33 -15.26
N LYS A 51 13.83 -7.04 -15.44
CA LYS A 51 13.25 -5.90 -14.67
C LYS A 51 13.43 -4.58 -15.43
N HIS A 52 12.92 -4.54 -16.66
CA HIS A 52 13.19 -3.41 -17.56
C HIS A 52 11.92 -2.63 -17.87
N ALA A 53 12.06 -1.31 -17.92
CA ALA A 53 11.10 -0.41 -18.53
C ALA A 53 11.59 -0.14 -19.96
N LEU A 54 10.93 -0.77 -20.94
CA LEU A 54 11.28 -0.68 -22.35
C LEU A 54 10.63 0.56 -22.95
N GLU A 55 11.44 1.50 -23.42
CA GLU A 55 10.95 2.76 -24.01
C GLU A 55 10.44 2.57 -25.42
N GLU A 56 9.37 3.31 -25.77
CA GLU A 56 8.76 3.33 -27.10
C GLU A 56 8.42 1.91 -27.61
N TYR A 57 7.84 1.11 -26.73
CA TYR A 57 7.52 -0.27 -27.05
C TYR A 57 6.38 -0.35 -28.08
N PRO A 58 6.59 -1.03 -29.24
CA PRO A 58 5.60 -1.05 -30.31
C PRO A 58 4.34 -1.82 -29.89
N THR A 59 3.17 -1.28 -30.21
CA THR A 59 1.88 -1.96 -30.14
C THR A 59 1.12 -1.72 -31.44
N GLU A 60 0.10 -2.50 -31.75
CA GLU A 60 -0.74 -2.27 -32.93
C GLU A 60 -1.42 -0.89 -32.91
N ASN A 61 -1.60 -0.31 -31.72
CA ASN A 61 -2.26 0.97 -31.52
C ASN A 61 -1.29 2.15 -31.33
N GLY A 62 -0.02 1.97 -31.72
CA GLY A 62 1.08 2.93 -31.56
C GLY A 62 2.05 2.54 -30.44
N PRO A 63 3.19 3.22 -30.32
CA PRO A 63 4.18 2.90 -29.29
C PRO A 63 3.72 3.33 -27.90
N ALA A 64 3.81 2.43 -26.92
CA ALA A 64 3.65 2.77 -25.51
C ALA A 64 4.92 3.47 -25.01
N ASP A 65 4.78 4.51 -24.19
CA ASP A 65 5.93 5.26 -23.66
C ASP A 65 6.90 4.36 -22.91
N TYR A 66 6.37 3.44 -22.08
CA TYR A 66 7.15 2.34 -21.50
C TYR A 66 6.31 1.05 -21.41
N ALA A 67 6.95 -0.07 -21.68
CA ALA A 67 6.45 -1.40 -21.34
C ALA A 67 7.30 -1.99 -20.20
N LEU A 68 6.66 -2.32 -19.08
CA LEU A 68 7.34 -2.88 -17.91
C LEU A 68 7.49 -4.38 -18.09
N CYS A 69 8.69 -4.81 -18.41
CA CYS A 69 9.03 -6.21 -18.70
C CYS A 69 9.68 -6.88 -17.49
N VAL A 70 9.14 -8.03 -17.09
CA VAL A 70 9.70 -8.87 -16.03
C VAL A 70 9.80 -10.31 -16.55
N ASN A 71 11.02 -10.84 -16.54
CA ASN A 71 11.31 -12.20 -16.98
C ASN A 71 10.70 -12.52 -18.37
N GLY A 72 10.86 -11.61 -19.31
CA GLY A 72 10.41 -11.80 -20.70
C GLY A 72 8.91 -11.55 -20.94
N LYS A 73 8.14 -11.12 -19.95
CA LYS A 73 6.72 -10.85 -20.07
C LYS A 73 6.44 -9.36 -19.80
N ILE A 74 5.64 -8.73 -20.63
CA ILE A 74 5.16 -7.38 -20.37
C ILE A 74 4.05 -7.45 -19.33
N LEU A 75 4.30 -6.93 -18.11
CA LEU A 75 3.33 -6.92 -17.03
C LEU A 75 2.51 -5.63 -17.00
N ALA A 76 3.05 -4.53 -17.51
CA ALA A 76 2.34 -3.26 -17.51
C ALA A 76 2.75 -2.39 -18.69
N VAL A 77 1.87 -1.47 -19.06
CA VAL A 77 2.19 -0.32 -19.90
C VAL A 77 2.09 0.96 -19.07
N VAL A 78 2.96 1.92 -19.38
CA VAL A 78 2.98 3.25 -18.75
C VAL A 78 2.78 4.28 -19.85
N GLU A 79 1.79 5.12 -19.66
CA GLU A 79 1.51 6.29 -20.48
C GLU A 79 1.98 7.55 -19.77
N ALA A 80 2.87 8.30 -20.40
CA ALA A 80 3.37 9.56 -19.91
C ALA A 80 2.52 10.73 -20.43
N LYS A 81 2.36 11.75 -19.62
CA LYS A 81 1.67 12.99 -20.01
C LYS A 81 2.49 14.22 -19.64
N ARG A 82 2.20 15.33 -20.33
CA ARG A 82 2.72 16.63 -19.96
C ARG A 82 2.27 17.03 -18.58
N LEU A 83 3.09 17.78 -17.87
CA LEU A 83 2.82 18.25 -16.52
C LEU A 83 1.47 19.00 -16.39
N THR A 84 1.08 19.74 -17.44
CA THR A 84 -0.16 20.53 -17.47
C THR A 84 -1.43 19.70 -17.67
N ARG A 85 -1.33 18.40 -17.98
CA ARG A 85 -2.46 17.53 -18.18
C ARG A 85 -2.63 16.57 -16.98
N GLY A 86 -3.81 16.59 -16.37
CA GLY A 86 -4.16 15.62 -15.33
C GLY A 86 -4.16 14.19 -15.88
N PRO A 87 -3.52 13.22 -15.24
CA PRO A 87 -3.43 11.84 -15.73
C PRO A 87 -4.74 11.05 -15.60
N GLN A 88 -5.77 11.60 -14.96
CA GLN A 88 -7.05 10.90 -14.69
C GLN A 88 -7.82 10.47 -15.96
N GLY A 89 -7.76 11.25 -17.05
CA GLY A 89 -8.45 10.93 -18.30
C GLY A 89 -7.66 10.08 -19.29
N VAL A 90 -6.51 9.57 -18.91
CA VAL A 90 -5.48 9.05 -19.81
C VAL A 90 -5.29 7.54 -19.73
N LEU A 91 -5.88 6.88 -18.75
CA LEU A 91 -5.91 5.41 -18.68
C LEU A 91 -6.49 4.79 -19.97
N THR A 92 -7.42 5.47 -20.62
CA THR A 92 -7.97 5.05 -21.93
C THR A 92 -6.89 4.88 -23.00
N GLN A 93 -5.82 5.70 -22.99
CA GLN A 93 -4.73 5.53 -23.93
C GLN A 93 -3.84 4.34 -23.55
N ALA A 94 -3.54 4.15 -22.27
CA ALA A 94 -2.85 2.96 -21.78
C ALA A 94 -3.66 1.67 -22.07
N GLU A 95 -4.99 1.72 -21.98
CA GLU A 95 -5.87 0.61 -22.37
C GLU A 95 -5.75 0.26 -23.85
N ARG A 96 -5.75 1.27 -24.73
CA ARG A 96 -5.55 1.04 -26.17
C ARG A 96 -4.21 0.35 -26.48
N TYR A 97 -3.14 0.73 -25.82
CA TYR A 97 -1.86 0.06 -25.99
C TYR A 97 -1.89 -1.37 -25.47
N ALA A 98 -2.55 -1.59 -24.32
CA ALA A 98 -2.75 -2.93 -23.77
C ALA A 98 -3.51 -3.87 -24.72
N GLU A 99 -4.49 -3.36 -25.45
CA GLU A 99 -5.25 -4.07 -26.48
C GLU A 99 -4.37 -4.41 -27.71
N GLY A 100 -3.40 -3.57 -28.01
CA GLY A 100 -2.49 -3.73 -29.14
C GLY A 100 -1.30 -4.68 -28.89
N LEU A 101 -1.16 -5.27 -27.70
CA LEU A 101 -0.06 -6.18 -27.33
C LEU A 101 -0.41 -7.65 -27.53
N LYS A 102 -0.92 -8.04 -28.68
CA LYS A 102 -1.48 -9.40 -28.94
C LYS A 102 -0.50 -10.55 -28.75
N ASP A 103 0.79 -10.32 -28.90
CA ASP A 103 1.82 -11.36 -28.72
C ASP A 103 2.16 -11.63 -27.24
N ASN A 104 1.62 -10.84 -26.30
CA ASN A 104 1.85 -11.04 -24.87
C ASN A 104 0.92 -12.17 -24.34
N PRO A 105 1.36 -13.01 -23.38
CA PRO A 105 0.62 -14.22 -22.99
C PRO A 105 -0.64 -13.98 -22.16
N PHE A 106 -0.99 -12.72 -21.89
CA PHE A 106 -2.16 -12.36 -21.08
C PHE A 106 -3.35 -11.98 -21.94
N ASN A 107 -4.56 -12.20 -21.41
CA ASN A 107 -5.80 -11.67 -21.98
C ASN A 107 -6.81 -11.43 -20.86
N PHE A 108 -7.09 -10.16 -20.57
CA PHE A 108 -8.08 -9.71 -19.61
C PHE A 108 -9.10 -8.84 -20.33
N GLU A 109 -10.16 -9.46 -20.83
CA GLU A 109 -11.22 -8.79 -21.61
C GLU A 109 -10.65 -7.98 -22.80
N GLY A 110 -9.72 -8.58 -23.55
CA GLY A 110 -9.06 -7.94 -24.69
C GLY A 110 -7.80 -7.13 -24.37
N LYS A 111 -7.50 -6.89 -23.10
CA LYS A 111 -6.25 -6.26 -22.65
C LYS A 111 -5.18 -7.33 -22.43
N HIS A 112 -4.04 -7.18 -23.09
CA HIS A 112 -2.96 -8.17 -23.07
C HIS A 112 -1.86 -7.89 -22.04
N VAL A 113 -2.14 -7.04 -21.05
CA VAL A 113 -1.31 -6.82 -19.86
C VAL A 113 -2.18 -6.73 -18.62
N PRO A 114 -1.71 -7.20 -17.45
CA PRO A 114 -2.49 -7.16 -16.21
C PRO A 114 -2.60 -5.77 -15.59
N PHE A 115 -1.64 -4.85 -15.88
CA PHE A 115 -1.55 -3.57 -15.18
C PHE A 115 -1.34 -2.39 -16.11
N LEU A 116 -1.94 -1.25 -15.76
CA LEU A 116 -1.81 0.00 -16.49
C LEU A 116 -1.34 1.11 -15.55
N TYR A 117 -0.51 1.99 -16.08
CA TYR A 117 -0.10 3.23 -15.43
C TYR A 117 -0.35 4.43 -16.34
N SER A 118 -0.70 5.55 -15.73
CA SER A 118 -0.69 6.85 -16.36
C SER A 118 -0.07 7.87 -15.42
N THR A 119 0.85 8.70 -15.92
CA THR A 119 1.57 9.64 -15.06
C THR A 119 2.03 10.88 -15.82
N ASN A 120 2.10 12.00 -15.11
CA ASN A 120 2.77 13.22 -15.56
C ASN A 120 4.09 13.48 -14.78
N GLY A 121 4.54 12.49 -13.98
CA GLY A 121 5.73 12.59 -13.15
C GLY A 121 5.50 13.22 -11.77
N GLU A 122 4.33 13.78 -11.49
CA GLU A 122 3.92 14.27 -10.15
C GLU A 122 2.85 13.38 -9.56
N VAL A 123 1.93 12.91 -10.37
CA VAL A 123 0.83 12.02 -10.00
C VAL A 123 0.93 10.74 -10.81
N ILE A 124 0.73 9.60 -10.17
CA ILE A 124 0.76 8.28 -10.80
C ILE A 124 -0.60 7.63 -10.56
N PHE A 125 -1.31 7.28 -11.64
CA PHE A 125 -2.49 6.43 -11.60
C PHE A 125 -2.12 5.01 -11.98
N PHE A 126 -2.71 4.06 -11.25
CA PHE A 126 -2.55 2.63 -11.47
C PHE A 126 -3.89 1.96 -11.64
N HIS A 127 -3.99 1.02 -12.56
CA HIS A 127 -5.17 0.19 -12.76
C HIS A 127 -4.78 -1.28 -12.93
N ASP A 128 -5.35 -2.15 -12.10
CA ASP A 128 -5.30 -3.59 -12.23
C ASP A 128 -6.52 -4.04 -13.05
N VAL A 129 -6.31 -4.38 -14.33
CA VAL A 129 -7.40 -4.69 -15.27
C VAL A 129 -7.86 -6.14 -15.22
N ARG A 130 -7.33 -6.94 -14.31
CA ARG A 130 -7.63 -8.38 -14.19
C ARG A 130 -9.06 -8.67 -13.72
N HIS A 131 -9.73 -7.67 -13.14
CA HIS A 131 -11.11 -7.81 -12.67
C HIS A 131 -11.86 -6.50 -12.87
N HIS A 132 -13.09 -6.58 -13.40
CA HIS A 132 -13.91 -5.42 -13.78
C HIS A 132 -14.31 -4.50 -12.61
N LEU A 133 -14.35 -5.00 -11.36
CA LEU A 133 -14.63 -4.18 -10.18
C LEU A 133 -13.38 -3.41 -9.68
N ASN A 134 -12.19 -3.69 -10.20
CA ASN A 134 -11.02 -2.92 -9.82
C ASN A 134 -11.12 -1.53 -10.44
N LEU A 135 -10.98 -0.50 -9.61
CA LEU A 135 -10.95 0.89 -10.06
C LEU A 135 -9.52 1.39 -10.16
N SER A 136 -9.31 2.29 -11.11
CA SER A 136 -8.05 3.04 -11.18
C SER A 136 -7.89 3.91 -9.94
N ARG A 137 -6.64 4.06 -9.48
CA ARG A 137 -6.33 4.81 -8.27
C ARG A 137 -5.00 5.53 -8.35
N GLU A 138 -4.89 6.61 -7.64
CA GLU A 138 -3.62 7.28 -7.42
C GLU A 138 -2.76 6.45 -6.46
N ILE A 139 -1.47 6.37 -6.77
CA ILE A 139 -0.47 5.68 -5.94
C ILE A 139 0.75 6.60 -5.74
N ALA A 140 1.43 6.45 -4.60
CA ALA A 140 2.54 7.33 -4.23
C ALA A 140 3.82 7.10 -5.05
N LYS A 141 4.07 5.87 -5.52
CA LYS A 141 5.27 5.47 -6.27
C LYS A 141 4.92 4.33 -7.24
N PHE A 142 5.80 4.05 -8.20
CA PHE A 142 5.69 2.82 -9.01
C PHE A 142 5.94 1.57 -8.16
N HIS A 143 5.25 0.49 -8.50
CA HIS A 143 5.55 -0.83 -7.95
C HIS A 143 6.93 -1.30 -8.41
N THR A 144 7.62 -2.04 -7.55
CA THR A 144 8.86 -2.72 -7.94
C THR A 144 8.54 -3.90 -8.88
N PRO A 145 9.52 -4.38 -9.68
CA PRO A 145 9.33 -5.56 -10.51
C PRO A 145 8.80 -6.78 -9.75
N ASN A 146 9.34 -7.04 -8.55
CA ASN A 146 8.90 -8.15 -7.70
C ASN A 146 7.46 -7.95 -7.18
N ALA A 147 7.07 -6.71 -6.89
CA ALA A 147 5.71 -6.41 -6.47
C ALA A 147 4.68 -6.68 -7.56
N LEU A 148 4.97 -6.34 -8.82
CA LEU A 148 4.07 -6.68 -9.93
C LEU A 148 3.96 -8.18 -10.14
N LEU A 149 5.06 -8.94 -9.98
CA LEU A 149 5.00 -10.41 -10.01
C LEU A 149 4.15 -10.94 -8.84
N GLU A 150 4.34 -10.42 -7.64
CA GLU A 150 3.52 -10.83 -6.49
C GLU A 150 2.04 -10.51 -6.73
N LEU A 151 1.72 -9.30 -7.18
CA LEU A 151 0.35 -8.93 -7.53
C LEU A 151 -0.25 -9.85 -8.60
N LEU A 152 0.54 -10.21 -9.61
CA LEU A 152 0.08 -11.12 -10.68
C LEU A 152 -0.32 -12.49 -10.13
N THR A 153 0.38 -13.00 -9.11
CA THR A 153 0.08 -14.31 -8.49
C THR A 153 -1.10 -14.27 -7.51
N ARG A 154 -1.53 -13.09 -7.06
CA ARG A 154 -2.66 -12.97 -6.14
C ARG A 154 -3.97 -13.30 -6.85
N ASN A 155 -4.71 -14.22 -6.28
CA ASN A 155 -6.07 -14.54 -6.71
C ASN A 155 -7.05 -14.13 -5.62
N ASN A 156 -7.54 -12.90 -5.72
CA ASN A 156 -8.46 -12.34 -4.73
C ASN A 156 -9.83 -13.04 -4.73
N GLU A 157 -10.25 -13.64 -5.85
CA GLU A 157 -11.51 -14.40 -5.91
C GLU A 157 -11.42 -15.67 -5.07
N VAL A 158 -10.32 -16.42 -5.21
CA VAL A 158 -10.07 -17.60 -4.39
C VAL A 158 -9.93 -17.22 -2.91
N ALA A 159 -9.26 -16.11 -2.61
CA ALA A 159 -9.12 -15.63 -1.24
C ALA A 159 -10.47 -15.25 -0.62
N CYS A 160 -11.31 -14.49 -1.32
CA CYS A 160 -12.66 -14.13 -0.88
C CYS A 160 -13.57 -15.37 -0.77
N TYR A 161 -13.49 -16.30 -1.71
CA TYR A 161 -14.21 -17.56 -1.61
C TYR A 161 -13.80 -18.34 -0.34
N THR A 162 -12.50 -18.47 -0.09
CA THR A 162 -11.96 -19.13 1.10
C THR A 162 -12.41 -18.44 2.39
N LEU A 163 -12.43 -17.11 2.39
CA LEU A 163 -12.89 -16.30 3.52
C LEU A 163 -14.37 -16.60 3.84
N ARG A 164 -15.23 -16.62 2.85
CA ARG A 164 -16.67 -16.96 3.03
C ARG A 164 -16.92 -18.38 3.55
N GLN A 165 -16.06 -19.33 3.20
CA GLN A 165 -16.20 -20.72 3.70
C GLN A 165 -15.81 -20.85 5.19
N ARG A 166 -15.14 -19.85 5.76
CA ARG A 166 -14.74 -19.84 7.16
C ARG A 166 -15.80 -19.18 8.02
N LEU A 167 -16.39 -19.94 8.94
CA LEU A 167 -17.39 -19.40 9.85
C LEU A 167 -16.80 -18.31 10.74
N ASN A 168 -17.48 -17.16 10.81
CA ASN A 168 -17.14 -16.07 11.71
C ASN A 168 -17.84 -16.29 13.05
N ASN A 169 -17.44 -17.33 13.79
CA ASN A 169 -18.15 -17.85 14.94
C ASN A 169 -17.27 -18.06 16.18
N HIS A 170 -16.19 -17.27 16.32
CA HIS A 170 -15.37 -17.35 17.53
C HIS A 170 -16.23 -17.14 18.78
N PRO A 171 -16.13 -18.00 19.83
CA PRO A 171 -17.09 -18.03 20.95
C PRO A 171 -17.20 -16.73 21.76
N ARG A 172 -16.17 -15.89 21.71
CA ARG A 172 -16.13 -14.59 22.41
C ARG A 172 -16.68 -13.44 21.57
N LEU A 173 -17.00 -13.64 20.27
CA LEU A 173 -17.58 -12.59 19.44
C LEU A 173 -19.03 -12.33 19.85
N ARG A 174 -19.37 -11.06 19.91
CA ARG A 174 -20.75 -10.59 20.07
C ARG A 174 -21.40 -10.40 18.69
N PRO A 175 -22.74 -10.48 18.57
CA PRO A 175 -23.41 -10.36 17.28
C PRO A 175 -22.96 -9.15 16.44
N TYR A 176 -22.91 -7.96 17.01
CA TYR A 176 -22.49 -6.75 16.32
C TYR A 176 -21.01 -6.77 15.85
N GLN A 177 -20.14 -7.56 16.48
CA GLN A 177 -18.76 -7.77 16.05
C GLN A 177 -18.70 -8.72 14.84
N ILE A 178 -19.57 -9.72 14.83
CA ILE A 178 -19.75 -10.59 13.66
C ILE A 178 -20.27 -9.78 12.46
N ASP A 179 -21.25 -8.91 12.70
CA ASP A 179 -21.79 -8.02 11.65
C ASP A 179 -20.71 -7.06 11.11
N ALA A 180 -19.87 -6.51 12.01
CA ALA A 180 -18.76 -5.64 11.60
C ALA A 180 -17.74 -6.36 10.72
N ASN A 181 -17.33 -7.58 11.09
CA ASN A 181 -16.42 -8.38 10.28
C ASN A 181 -17.07 -8.74 8.93
N ALA A 182 -18.34 -9.15 8.92
CA ALA A 182 -19.07 -9.46 7.68
C ALA A 182 -19.12 -8.25 6.73
N ALA A 183 -19.31 -7.03 7.26
CA ALA A 183 -19.31 -5.81 6.46
C ALA A 183 -17.92 -5.49 5.88
N ILE A 184 -16.84 -5.77 6.61
CA ILE A 184 -15.46 -5.66 6.11
C ILE A 184 -15.25 -6.65 4.95
N GLU A 185 -15.61 -7.89 5.15
CA GLU A 185 -15.45 -8.98 4.17
C GLU A 185 -16.23 -8.68 2.88
N GLU A 186 -17.48 -8.20 2.99
CA GLU A 186 -18.29 -7.75 1.85
C GLU A 186 -17.64 -6.55 1.11
N GLY A 187 -17.08 -5.60 1.87
CA GLY A 187 -16.33 -4.48 1.32
C GLY A 187 -15.12 -4.95 0.50
N ILE A 188 -14.35 -5.89 1.01
CA ILE A 188 -13.18 -6.47 0.33
C ILE A 188 -13.61 -7.23 -0.93
N GLU A 189 -14.66 -8.02 -0.86
CA GLU A 189 -15.23 -8.74 -2.00
C GLU A 189 -15.68 -7.77 -3.11
N SER A 190 -16.31 -6.67 -2.72
CA SER A 190 -16.73 -5.58 -3.61
C SER A 190 -15.56 -4.70 -4.08
N ARG A 191 -14.31 -5.08 -3.82
CA ARG A 191 -13.08 -4.36 -4.17
C ARG A 191 -13.00 -2.94 -3.59
N LYS A 192 -13.71 -2.66 -2.50
CA LYS A 192 -13.54 -1.41 -1.75
C LYS A 192 -12.17 -1.41 -1.08
N ARG A 193 -11.45 -0.32 -1.27
CA ARG A 193 -10.08 -0.21 -0.71
C ARG A 193 -10.06 0.57 0.61
N ASN A 194 -11.04 1.43 0.82
CA ASN A 194 -11.15 2.22 2.06
C ASN A 194 -12.48 1.88 2.73
N MET A 195 -12.40 1.49 4.00
CA MET A 195 -13.56 1.14 4.80
C MET A 195 -13.46 1.83 6.17
N LEU A 196 -14.56 2.35 6.67
CA LEU A 196 -14.64 2.95 7.99
C LEU A 196 -15.54 2.09 8.88
N ILE A 197 -15.01 1.67 10.03
CA ILE A 197 -15.73 0.90 11.02
C ILE A 197 -15.92 1.77 12.27
N ALA A 198 -17.16 2.19 12.53
CA ALA A 198 -17.50 2.97 13.70
C ALA A 198 -18.03 2.06 14.83
N MET A 199 -17.25 1.95 15.89
CA MET A 199 -17.62 1.17 17.10
C MET A 199 -17.39 2.03 18.35
N ALA A 200 -18.33 1.99 19.29
CA ALA A 200 -18.23 2.73 20.54
C ALA A 200 -17.03 2.26 21.39
N THR A 201 -16.56 3.09 22.30
CA THR A 201 -15.53 2.72 23.27
C THR A 201 -16.03 1.58 24.17
N GLY A 202 -15.17 0.62 24.48
CA GLY A 202 -15.53 -0.53 25.33
C GLY A 202 -16.31 -1.66 24.63
N THR A 203 -16.61 -1.55 23.31
CA THR A 203 -17.31 -2.58 22.56
C THR A 203 -16.39 -3.69 22.05
N GLY A 204 -15.09 -3.64 22.34
CA GLY A 204 -14.12 -4.63 21.93
C GLY A 204 -13.60 -4.48 20.49
N LYS A 205 -13.42 -3.25 20.01
CA LYS A 205 -12.85 -2.95 18.68
C LYS A 205 -11.60 -3.76 18.39
N THR A 206 -10.61 -3.71 19.28
CA THR A 206 -9.32 -4.41 19.09
C THR A 206 -9.53 -5.92 18.96
N PHE A 207 -10.41 -6.53 19.78
CA PHE A 207 -10.72 -7.95 19.68
C PHE A 207 -11.38 -8.30 18.33
N THR A 208 -12.32 -7.46 17.87
CA THR A 208 -12.97 -7.61 16.56
C THR A 208 -11.94 -7.58 15.45
N LEU A 209 -11.03 -6.58 15.46
CA LEU A 209 -9.99 -6.42 14.46
C LEU A 209 -8.96 -7.57 14.50
N VAL A 210 -8.53 -8.03 15.66
CA VAL A 210 -7.60 -9.18 15.78
C VAL A 210 -8.22 -10.45 15.20
N ASN A 211 -9.51 -10.70 15.47
CA ASN A 211 -10.21 -11.81 14.86
C ASN A 211 -10.31 -11.68 13.34
N GLU A 212 -10.65 -10.48 12.85
CA GLU A 212 -10.76 -10.23 11.42
C GLU A 212 -9.40 -10.37 10.70
N ILE A 213 -8.34 -9.83 11.28
CA ILE A 213 -6.97 -9.99 10.75
C ILE A 213 -6.60 -11.46 10.61
N TYR A 214 -6.92 -12.28 11.62
CA TYR A 214 -6.70 -13.72 11.53
C TYR A 214 -7.44 -14.33 10.34
N ARG A 215 -8.70 -13.99 10.13
CA ARG A 215 -9.53 -14.49 9.03
C ARG A 215 -8.99 -14.08 7.67
N LEU A 216 -8.61 -12.81 7.53
CA LEU A 216 -8.03 -12.26 6.29
C LEU A 216 -6.69 -12.90 5.95
N MET A 217 -5.80 -13.08 6.93
CA MET A 217 -4.52 -13.76 6.72
C MET A 217 -4.70 -15.24 6.37
N LYS A 218 -5.58 -15.92 7.08
CA LYS A 218 -5.82 -17.36 6.90
C LYS A 218 -6.50 -17.69 5.56
N SER A 219 -7.26 -16.77 5.01
CA SER A 219 -7.89 -16.90 3.69
C SER A 219 -7.00 -16.46 2.54
N GLY A 220 -5.88 -15.77 2.82
CA GLY A 220 -4.95 -15.27 1.82
C GLY A 220 -5.33 -13.92 1.21
N VAL A 221 -6.26 -13.18 1.80
CA VAL A 221 -6.61 -11.81 1.40
C VAL A 221 -5.42 -10.87 1.59
N GLY A 222 -4.70 -11.00 2.70
CA GLY A 222 -3.48 -10.25 2.98
C GLY A 222 -2.52 -11.06 3.84
N LYS A 223 -1.23 -10.85 3.65
CA LYS A 223 -0.15 -11.51 4.40
C LYS A 223 0.58 -10.55 5.32
N ARG A 224 0.83 -9.33 4.86
CA ARG A 224 1.56 -8.29 5.59
C ARG A 224 0.58 -7.22 6.03
N ILE A 225 0.32 -7.18 7.32
CA ILE A 225 -0.69 -6.28 7.91
C ILE A 225 0.03 -5.20 8.71
N LEU A 226 -0.28 -3.93 8.41
CA LEU A 226 0.13 -2.79 9.23
C LEU A 226 -1.01 -2.39 10.14
N PHE A 227 -0.77 -2.42 11.46
CA PHE A 227 -1.72 -1.97 12.46
C PHE A 227 -1.21 -0.67 13.10
N LEU A 228 -1.79 0.44 12.71
CA LEU A 228 -1.43 1.78 13.16
C LEU A 228 -2.31 2.22 14.32
N VAL A 229 -1.68 2.80 15.33
CA VAL A 229 -2.35 3.40 16.49
C VAL A 229 -1.82 4.80 16.74
N ASP A 230 -2.57 5.57 17.52
CA ASP A 230 -2.21 6.94 17.88
C ASP A 230 -1.03 6.98 18.88
N ARG A 231 -1.02 6.10 19.89
CA ARG A 231 -0.08 6.17 21.04
C ARG A 231 0.56 4.83 21.35
N ARG A 232 1.78 4.87 21.93
CA ARG A 232 2.56 3.69 22.34
C ARG A 232 1.80 2.75 23.28
N ALA A 233 1.06 3.30 24.27
CA ALA A 233 0.25 2.47 25.15
C ALA A 233 -0.82 1.66 24.41
N LEU A 234 -1.44 2.22 23.35
CA LEU A 234 -2.38 1.49 22.50
C LEU A 234 -1.67 0.44 21.65
N ALA A 235 -0.44 0.72 21.18
CA ALA A 235 0.36 -0.27 20.49
C ALA A 235 0.69 -1.46 21.40
N ALA A 236 1.11 -1.21 22.63
CA ALA A 236 1.37 -2.25 23.62
C ALA A 236 0.12 -3.10 23.91
N GLN A 237 -1.04 -2.46 24.09
CA GLN A 237 -2.33 -3.15 24.26
C GLN A 237 -2.70 -4.01 23.05
N ALA A 238 -2.50 -3.50 21.83
CA ALA A 238 -2.78 -4.26 20.61
C ALA A 238 -1.89 -5.48 20.50
N VAL A 239 -0.58 -5.37 20.75
CA VAL A 239 0.35 -6.52 20.72
C VAL A 239 -0.05 -7.57 21.76
N LYS A 240 -0.44 -7.15 22.98
CA LYS A 240 -0.96 -8.06 24.00
C LYS A 240 -2.26 -8.75 23.53
N ALA A 241 -3.14 -8.01 22.85
CA ALA A 241 -4.38 -8.59 22.32
C ALA A 241 -4.08 -9.67 21.27
N PHE A 242 -3.12 -9.47 20.37
CA PHE A 242 -2.67 -10.49 19.43
C PHE A 242 -2.07 -11.70 20.16
N ALA A 243 -1.18 -11.49 21.13
CA ALA A 243 -0.53 -12.56 21.86
C ALA A 243 -1.49 -13.41 22.72
N SER A 244 -2.59 -12.81 23.19
CA SER A 244 -3.61 -13.49 24.01
C SER A 244 -4.76 -14.08 23.20
N PHE A 245 -4.90 -13.74 21.92
CA PHE A 245 -5.97 -14.21 21.08
C PHE A 245 -5.74 -15.68 20.66
N GLU A 246 -6.74 -16.51 20.83
CA GLU A 246 -6.75 -17.92 20.50
C GLU A 246 -7.77 -18.20 19.37
N PRO A 247 -7.37 -18.00 18.10
CA PRO A 247 -8.28 -18.16 16.96
C PRO A 247 -8.70 -19.60 16.70
N GLU A 248 -7.89 -20.55 17.12
CA GLU A 248 -8.16 -22.00 17.04
C GLU A 248 -7.96 -22.60 18.42
N PRO A 249 -8.76 -23.60 18.85
CA PRO A 249 -8.65 -24.19 20.17
C PRO A 249 -7.21 -24.62 20.52
N GLY A 250 -6.67 -24.08 21.60
CA GLY A 250 -5.32 -24.35 22.08
C GLY A 250 -4.19 -23.73 21.29
N LEU A 251 -4.46 -22.89 20.29
CA LEU A 251 -3.45 -22.31 19.42
C LEU A 251 -3.58 -20.76 19.36
N LYS A 252 -2.63 -20.07 19.95
CA LYS A 252 -2.60 -18.61 19.98
C LYS A 252 -2.17 -18.03 18.64
N PHE A 253 -2.62 -16.78 18.36
CA PHE A 253 -2.33 -16.07 17.13
C PHE A 253 -0.81 -15.96 16.86
N ASP A 254 -0.02 -15.62 17.87
CA ASP A 254 1.45 -15.46 17.79
C ASP A 254 2.22 -16.76 17.55
N LYS A 255 1.54 -17.92 17.61
CA LYS A 255 2.06 -19.25 17.25
C LYS A 255 1.73 -19.64 15.81
N ILE A 256 0.79 -18.91 15.17
CA ILE A 256 0.38 -19.14 13.79
C ILE A 256 1.06 -18.12 12.87
N TYR A 257 1.03 -16.83 13.28
CA TYR A 257 1.60 -15.71 12.54
C TYR A 257 2.52 -14.88 13.43
N GLU A 258 3.55 -14.33 12.84
CA GLU A 258 4.44 -13.44 13.56
C GLU A 258 3.78 -12.10 13.83
N VAL A 259 3.92 -11.63 15.05
CA VAL A 259 3.49 -10.30 15.49
C VAL A 259 4.72 -9.52 15.86
N TYR A 260 4.97 -8.46 15.11
CA TYR A 260 6.06 -7.53 15.34
C TYR A 260 5.54 -6.20 15.84
N SER A 261 6.41 -5.48 16.54
CA SER A 261 6.11 -4.12 17.01
C SER A 261 7.30 -3.19 16.77
N GLN A 262 7.06 -1.90 17.00
CA GLN A 262 8.15 -0.97 17.29
C GLN A 262 8.83 -1.35 18.61
N ARG A 263 10.01 -0.78 18.88
CA ARG A 263 10.64 -0.91 20.20
C ARG A 263 9.76 -0.22 21.26
N PHE A 264 9.54 -0.90 22.37
CA PHE A 264 8.88 -0.36 23.54
C PHE A 264 9.87 -0.04 24.64
N PHE A 265 9.51 0.87 25.55
CA PHE A 265 10.19 1.09 26.81
C PHE A 265 9.46 0.35 27.93
N ARG A 266 10.15 0.15 29.06
CA ARG A 266 9.56 -0.55 30.22
C ARG A 266 8.28 0.12 30.72
N GLU A 267 8.21 1.45 30.57
CA GLU A 267 7.09 2.29 30.98
C GLU A 267 5.82 2.08 30.15
N ASP A 268 5.94 1.49 28.95
CA ASP A 268 4.81 1.19 28.08
C ASP A 268 4.01 -0.04 28.56
N PHE A 269 4.51 -0.76 29.59
CA PHE A 269 3.90 -1.96 30.17
C PHE A 269 3.67 -1.78 31.67
N GLU A 270 2.60 -2.41 32.20
CA GLU A 270 2.37 -2.48 33.63
C GLU A 270 3.49 -3.27 34.34
N ALA A 271 3.84 -2.88 35.58
CA ALA A 271 5.11 -3.20 36.25
C ALA A 271 5.43 -4.70 36.41
N ASP A 272 4.45 -5.59 36.32
CA ASP A 272 4.58 -7.02 36.72
C ASP A 272 4.52 -8.02 35.55
N GLU A 273 4.48 -7.58 34.29
CA GLU A 273 4.36 -8.49 33.15
C GLU A 273 5.67 -8.61 32.37
N PRO A 274 6.31 -9.81 32.30
CA PRO A 274 7.40 -10.08 31.39
C PRO A 274 6.84 -10.23 29.97
N PHE A 275 6.75 -9.15 29.22
CA PHE A 275 6.33 -9.17 27.83
C PHE A 275 7.44 -8.51 26.97
N ASP A 276 8.06 -9.30 26.13
CA ASP A 276 9.11 -8.87 25.19
C ASP A 276 8.62 -9.05 23.75
N PRO A 277 7.95 -8.05 23.18
CA PRO A 277 7.45 -8.13 21.82
C PRO A 277 8.61 -8.11 20.82
N LYS A 278 8.50 -8.92 19.78
CA LYS A 278 9.46 -8.96 18.68
C LYS A 278 9.49 -7.62 17.95
N VAL A 279 10.67 -7.02 17.84
CA VAL A 279 10.85 -5.80 17.02
C VAL A 279 11.00 -6.17 15.55
N LEU A 280 10.29 -5.44 14.66
CA LEU A 280 10.37 -5.69 13.23
C LEU A 280 11.75 -5.28 12.67
N PRO A 281 12.48 -6.18 11.99
CA PRO A 281 13.68 -5.81 11.29
C PRO A 281 13.39 -4.79 10.18
N GLN A 282 14.19 -3.71 10.09
CA GLN A 282 13.98 -2.66 9.07
C GLN A 282 14.03 -3.22 7.65
N SER A 283 14.84 -4.26 7.41
CA SER A 283 14.91 -4.93 6.12
C SER A 283 13.59 -5.54 5.65
N TYR A 284 12.67 -5.88 6.57
CA TYR A 284 11.33 -6.37 6.21
C TYR A 284 10.44 -5.26 5.65
N LEU A 285 10.69 -4.01 6.06
CA LEU A 285 10.00 -2.84 5.54
C LEU A 285 10.54 -2.41 4.18
N GLU A 286 11.88 -2.41 4.01
CA GLU A 286 12.52 -1.91 2.78
C GLU A 286 12.53 -2.94 1.64
N ASP A 287 12.59 -4.23 1.97
CA ASP A 287 12.62 -5.34 1.00
C ASP A 287 11.63 -6.44 1.41
N PRO A 288 10.33 -6.18 1.31
CA PRO A 288 9.29 -7.15 1.67
C PRO A 288 9.36 -8.37 0.76
N LYS A 289 9.38 -9.57 1.36
CA LYS A 289 9.44 -10.84 0.63
C LYS A 289 8.04 -11.44 0.46
N VAL A 290 7.81 -12.08 -0.66
CA VAL A 290 6.52 -12.74 -1.02
C VAL A 290 6.09 -13.78 0.04
N GLY A 291 7.06 -14.45 0.67
CA GLY A 291 6.78 -15.47 1.70
C GLY A 291 6.51 -14.94 3.10
N HIS A 292 6.73 -13.63 3.35
CA HIS A 292 6.52 -13.06 4.68
C HIS A 292 5.03 -12.89 4.98
N ALA A 293 4.61 -13.40 6.13
CA ALA A 293 3.26 -13.25 6.66
C ALA A 293 3.34 -12.80 8.12
N PHE A 294 3.01 -11.54 8.39
CA PHE A 294 3.13 -10.96 9.73
C PHE A 294 2.16 -9.78 9.94
N VAL A 295 1.95 -9.45 11.20
CA VAL A 295 1.33 -8.20 11.64
C VAL A 295 2.42 -7.29 12.21
N TYR A 296 2.47 -6.04 11.78
CA TYR A 296 3.33 -5.01 12.36
C TYR A 296 2.49 -3.96 13.06
N VAL A 297 2.67 -3.85 14.37
CA VAL A 297 1.97 -2.87 15.22
C VAL A 297 2.92 -1.73 15.53
N CYS A 298 2.56 -0.50 15.15
CA CYS A 298 3.34 0.68 15.49
C CYS A 298 2.48 1.94 15.60
N THR A 299 3.06 3.00 16.16
CA THR A 299 2.39 4.30 16.19
C THR A 299 2.45 4.98 14.81
N ILE A 300 1.47 5.84 14.55
CA ILE A 300 1.45 6.69 13.35
C ILE A 300 2.72 7.56 13.27
N GLN A 301 3.18 8.07 14.42
CA GLN A 301 4.41 8.86 14.51
C GLN A 301 5.63 8.07 14.03
N ARG A 302 5.79 6.81 14.50
CA ARG A 302 6.89 5.94 14.08
C ARG A 302 6.88 5.68 12.58
N MET A 303 5.72 5.33 12.03
CA MET A 303 5.59 5.10 10.59
C MET A 303 5.87 6.36 9.78
N THR A 304 5.36 7.51 10.22
CA THR A 304 5.64 8.82 9.58
C THR A 304 7.13 9.14 9.60
N THR A 305 7.82 8.87 10.71
CA THR A 305 9.27 9.05 10.83
C THR A 305 10.02 8.17 9.82
N TYR A 306 9.61 6.93 9.66
CA TYR A 306 10.21 6.03 8.67
C TYR A 306 9.97 6.50 7.22
N LEU A 307 8.80 7.03 6.91
CA LEU A 307 8.47 7.47 5.55
C LEU A 307 9.08 8.82 5.18
N LEU A 308 9.03 9.79 6.10
CA LEU A 308 9.33 11.20 5.84
C LEU A 308 10.58 11.71 6.58
N GLY A 309 11.10 10.95 7.53
CA GLY A 309 12.24 11.29 8.36
C GLY A 309 11.85 11.91 9.71
N PRO A 310 12.80 12.03 10.66
CA PRO A 310 12.53 12.41 12.06
C PRO A 310 11.96 13.83 12.22
N ASN A 311 12.27 14.75 11.31
CA ASN A 311 11.74 16.12 11.37
C ASN A 311 10.25 16.18 11.04
N ALA A 312 9.71 15.24 10.30
CA ALA A 312 8.30 15.22 9.94
C ALA A 312 7.41 14.92 11.17
N GLY A 313 7.80 13.98 12.02
CA GLY A 313 7.09 13.68 13.27
C GLY A 313 7.05 14.88 14.22
N ARG A 314 8.13 15.65 14.31
CA ARG A 314 8.20 16.87 15.13
C ARG A 314 7.35 18.03 14.59
N ALA A 315 7.33 18.20 13.27
CA ALA A 315 6.59 19.30 12.63
C ALA A 315 5.06 19.19 12.81
N TYR A 316 4.58 18.01 13.17
CA TYR A 316 3.14 17.75 13.31
C TYR A 316 2.61 17.80 14.75
N GLY A 317 3.41 18.33 15.70
CA GLY A 317 2.92 18.61 17.06
C GLY A 317 2.63 17.40 17.93
N ILE A 318 3.08 16.22 17.56
CA ILE A 318 3.04 15.02 18.40
C ILE A 318 4.26 15.10 19.36
N GLU A 319 4.21 16.04 20.30
CA GLU A 319 5.34 16.35 21.18
C GLU A 319 5.51 15.34 22.34
N ASP A 320 4.49 14.52 22.61
CA ASP A 320 4.43 13.73 23.85
C ASP A 320 5.13 12.36 23.78
N GLU A 321 5.64 11.94 22.62
CA GLU A 321 6.37 10.67 22.53
C GLU A 321 7.85 10.89 22.19
N PRO A 322 8.78 10.33 22.99
CA PRO A 322 10.21 10.42 22.69
C PRO A 322 10.49 9.74 21.33
N ILE A 323 11.11 10.49 20.41
CA ILE A 323 11.59 9.94 19.15
C ILE A 323 12.79 9.04 19.49
N GLU A 324 12.70 7.77 19.11
CA GLU A 324 13.82 6.86 19.25
C GLU A 324 15.00 7.36 18.40
N GLU A 325 16.18 7.47 19.01
CA GLU A 325 17.39 8.03 18.38
C GLU A 325 17.80 7.28 17.10
N ASP A 326 17.37 6.02 16.94
CA ASP A 326 17.65 5.15 15.79
C ASP A 326 16.58 5.20 14.68
N ALA A 327 15.55 6.05 14.83
CA ALA A 327 14.50 6.19 13.84
C ALA A 327 14.94 7.08 12.66
N GLY A 328 15.63 6.50 11.70
CA GLY A 328 15.97 7.13 10.42
C GLY A 328 14.84 6.98 9.37
N ARG A 329 14.91 7.80 8.31
CA ARG A 329 14.06 7.62 7.13
C ARG A 329 14.44 6.32 6.41
N LEU A 330 13.44 5.50 6.09
CA LEU A 330 13.58 4.26 5.34
C LEU A 330 12.99 4.40 3.93
N ASN A 331 13.49 3.59 3.00
CA ASN A 331 12.91 3.52 1.65
C ASN A 331 11.83 2.44 1.57
N ILE A 332 10.72 2.64 2.26
CA ILE A 332 9.62 1.68 2.29
C ILE A 332 8.86 1.73 0.96
N PRO A 333 8.74 0.61 0.24
CA PRO A 333 7.96 0.56 -0.99
C PRO A 333 6.45 0.57 -0.70
N ILE A 334 5.66 1.05 -1.65
CA ILE A 334 4.19 1.18 -1.49
C ILE A 334 3.47 -0.14 -1.24
N HIS A 335 4.08 -1.26 -1.62
CA HIS A 335 3.54 -2.62 -1.46
C HIS A 335 4.07 -3.35 -0.21
N ALA A 336 4.69 -2.62 0.73
CA ALA A 336 5.23 -3.23 1.95
C ALA A 336 4.16 -3.94 2.77
N PHE A 337 2.93 -3.44 2.71
CA PHE A 337 1.77 -4.04 3.37
C PHE A 337 0.63 -4.29 2.39
N ASP A 338 -0.16 -5.31 2.66
CA ASP A 338 -1.35 -5.68 1.88
C ASP A 338 -2.61 -5.02 2.43
N ILE A 339 -2.64 -4.85 3.76
CA ILE A 339 -3.75 -4.23 4.49
C ILE A 339 -3.16 -3.26 5.52
N VAL A 340 -3.76 -2.09 5.63
CA VAL A 340 -3.43 -1.09 6.65
C VAL A 340 -4.65 -0.81 7.51
N ILE A 341 -4.53 -1.04 8.80
CA ILE A 341 -5.57 -0.78 9.78
C ILE A 341 -5.15 0.40 10.64
N ALA A 342 -5.99 1.42 10.71
CA ALA A 342 -5.78 2.60 11.53
C ALA A 342 -6.79 2.62 12.68
N ASP A 343 -6.34 2.24 13.88
CA ASP A 343 -7.18 2.27 15.08
C ASP A 343 -7.14 3.66 15.73
N GLU A 344 -8.28 4.11 16.24
CA GLU A 344 -8.47 5.45 16.85
C GLU A 344 -8.07 6.63 15.96
N CYS A 345 -8.13 6.48 14.63
CA CYS A 345 -7.72 7.49 13.64
C CYS A 345 -8.55 8.80 13.69
N HIS A 346 -9.65 8.80 14.45
CA HIS A 346 -10.47 9.99 14.70
C HIS A 346 -9.79 11.01 15.63
N ARG A 347 -8.70 10.65 16.31
CA ARG A 347 -7.98 11.50 17.26
C ARG A 347 -7.13 12.61 16.64
N GLY A 348 -7.01 12.65 15.32
CA GLY A 348 -6.41 13.78 14.61
C GLY A 348 -7.30 15.03 14.66
N TYR A 349 -7.18 15.84 15.71
CA TYR A 349 -8.03 17.03 15.92
C TYR A 349 -7.57 18.24 15.12
N THR A 350 -6.31 18.32 14.75
CA THR A 350 -5.75 19.43 13.98
C THR A 350 -5.64 19.07 12.50
N ALA A 351 -5.65 20.07 11.62
CA ALA A 351 -5.42 19.86 10.18
C ALA A 351 -4.04 19.23 9.90
N ALA A 352 -3.05 19.52 10.74
CA ALA A 352 -1.71 18.94 10.66
C ALA A 352 -1.74 17.44 10.96
N GLU A 353 -2.36 17.01 12.06
CA GLU A 353 -2.48 15.59 12.44
C GLU A 353 -3.27 14.79 11.38
N GLN A 354 -4.37 15.35 10.88
CA GLN A 354 -5.12 14.73 9.77
C GLN A 354 -4.25 14.56 8.50
N SER A 355 -3.38 15.52 8.22
CA SER A 355 -2.43 15.43 7.11
C SER A 355 -1.43 14.31 7.32
N VAL A 356 -0.92 14.10 8.54
CA VAL A 356 -0.02 12.99 8.89
C VAL A 356 -0.67 11.64 8.62
N TRP A 357 -1.87 11.41 9.17
CA TRP A 357 -2.62 10.19 8.95
C TRP A 357 -2.84 9.94 7.46
N ARG A 358 -3.35 10.95 6.75
CA ARG A 358 -3.65 10.85 5.31
C ARG A 358 -2.39 10.54 4.50
N ASN A 359 -1.30 11.26 4.71
CA ASN A 359 -0.05 11.06 3.97
C ASN A 359 0.54 9.68 4.24
N THR A 360 0.48 9.19 5.48
CA THR A 360 0.97 7.86 5.83
C THR A 360 0.11 6.77 5.22
N LEU A 361 -1.21 6.87 5.31
CA LEU A 361 -2.13 5.89 4.73
C LEU A 361 -2.04 5.88 3.19
N ASN A 362 -2.01 7.04 2.55
CA ASN A 362 -1.92 7.16 1.09
C ASN A 362 -0.55 6.75 0.52
N HIS A 363 0.47 6.57 1.37
CA HIS A 363 1.75 6.04 0.91
C HIS A 363 1.63 4.60 0.43
N PHE A 364 0.79 3.79 1.07
CA PHE A 364 0.69 2.36 0.78
C PHE A 364 -0.39 2.06 -0.25
N ASP A 365 -0.06 1.21 -1.23
CA ASP A 365 -1.05 0.62 -2.14
C ASP A 365 -1.69 -0.62 -1.48
N ALA A 366 -2.35 -0.41 -0.34
CA ALA A 366 -2.97 -1.41 0.52
C ALA A 366 -4.50 -1.24 0.58
N ILE A 367 -5.21 -2.23 1.13
CA ILE A 367 -6.62 -2.13 1.53
C ILE A 367 -6.68 -1.45 2.88
#